data_4597bc99c165f25dbc58fc97a9e3c7ca
#
_entry.id   4597bc99c165f25dbc58fc97a9e3c7ca
#
_cell.length_a   1.000
_cell.length_b   1.000
_cell.length_c   1.000
_cell.angle_alpha   90.00
_cell.angle_beta   90.00
_cell.angle_gamma   90.00
#
_symmetry.space_group_name_H-M   'P 1'
#
loop_
_entity.id
_entity.type
_entity.pdbx_description
1 polymer ?
#
loop_
_entity_poly.entity_id
_entity_poly.type
_entity_poly.pdbx_seq_one_letter_code
_entity_poly.pdbx_strand_id
1 'polypeptide(L)'
;MTTDHKNDDKTKTVTYTYDKAGNRTKEDDGTTQTAYTYNGLDQLQTATKEKGTAVDEVRQYSYDANGNQTDVKNTKTGQTESYTYDAENRLSKVSVTDKDGKTAVIQQNHYNGDGQRIQKVEGSKTTNYYYQDGVVSYTTDGDNIQTSQNLIGTDGNILATQRYGSDHTDYLLYHKDIQGSTTSLVKEDGSADATYRYTDFGETTINGDNKAENEVCYTGGIYDHSTGLYYLNARYYNPEDGRFVTEDTYRGETAKPETGHLYAYCANNPVNYVDPSGHKAKTVIYYNKKGKDFKKQAMHSPYYKNSQVTFKSVIKKAQFKKEWDKIPKGTSELYLYLHGGVSCLYFDGSDMNLKELLALKKKKIKKKIVLLSCKGGIGDKNSVAKIMAKKCQCVVYASSYPYGLSYRYDKKKKVYYPRYGGKRNYYNHENPLKKYKP
;
A
#
# COMPACT_ATOMS: atom_id res chain seq x y z
N MET A 1 -5.84 14.09 15.92
CA MET A 1 -4.38 13.99 15.60
C MET A 1 -3.85 15.39 15.44
N THR A 2 -2.65 15.65 15.93
CA THR A 2 -1.99 16.95 15.75
C THR A 2 -0.58 16.68 15.24
N THR A 3 -0.16 17.42 14.24
CA THR A 3 1.16 17.30 13.61
C THR A 3 1.84 18.66 13.57
N ASP A 4 3.16 18.67 13.80
CA ASP A 4 3.97 19.87 13.75
C ASP A 4 4.92 19.79 12.56
N HIS A 5 4.78 20.74 11.64
CA HIS A 5 5.62 20.87 10.46
C HIS A 5 6.64 21.99 10.70
N LYS A 6 7.92 21.66 10.70
CA LYS A 6 9.00 22.65 10.73
C LYS A 6 9.43 23.02 9.32
N ASN A 7 9.36 24.29 9.00
CA ASN A 7 9.89 24.84 7.77
C ASN A 7 10.64 26.14 8.12
N ASP A 8 11.97 26.17 7.94
CA ASP A 8 12.82 27.34 8.12
C ASP A 8 12.45 28.18 9.37
N ASP A 9 12.72 27.67 10.56
CA ASP A 9 12.46 28.32 11.87
C ASP A 9 10.99 28.59 12.27
N LYS A 10 10.03 28.25 11.41
CA LYS A 10 8.60 28.32 11.74
C LYS A 10 8.01 26.92 11.90
N THR A 11 7.29 26.73 13.01
CA THR A 11 6.49 25.52 13.21
C THR A 11 5.05 25.82 12.83
N LYS A 12 4.49 25.04 11.90
CA LYS A 12 3.06 25.08 11.57
C LYS A 12 2.41 23.84 12.17
N THR A 13 1.44 24.05 13.05
CA THR A 13 0.68 22.96 13.67
C THR A 13 -0.62 22.73 12.89
N VAL A 14 -0.87 21.49 12.49
CA VAL A 14 -2.13 21.09 11.86
C VAL A 14 -2.88 20.15 12.80
N THR A 15 -4.16 20.45 13.04
CA THR A 15 -5.02 19.67 13.95
C THR A 15 -6.17 19.02 13.19
N TYR A 16 -6.32 17.72 13.37
CA TYR A 16 -7.40 16.92 12.79
C TYR A 16 -8.34 16.41 13.88
N THR A 17 -9.63 16.65 13.70
CA THR A 17 -10.67 16.16 14.61
C THR A 17 -11.50 15.08 13.91
N TYR A 18 -11.93 14.08 14.65
CA TYR A 18 -12.66 12.92 14.12
C TYR A 18 -13.91 12.64 14.96
N ASP A 19 -14.94 12.11 14.33
CA ASP A 19 -16.10 11.55 15.01
C ASP A 19 -15.83 10.12 15.54
N LYS A 20 -16.84 9.51 16.16
CA LYS A 20 -16.73 8.15 16.72
C LYS A 20 -16.65 7.06 15.65
N ALA A 21 -17.10 7.33 14.43
CA ALA A 21 -16.99 6.42 13.30
C ALA A 21 -15.60 6.48 12.64
N GLY A 22 -14.79 7.51 12.98
CA GLY A 22 -13.48 7.75 12.41
C GLY A 22 -13.51 8.66 11.19
N ASN A 23 -14.60 9.39 10.95
CA ASN A 23 -14.64 10.40 9.90
C ASN A 23 -13.94 11.67 10.38
N ARG A 24 -13.09 12.29 9.54
CA ARG A 24 -12.43 13.55 9.82
C ARG A 24 -13.46 14.68 9.76
N THR A 25 -13.84 15.25 10.91
CA THR A 25 -14.85 16.30 11.00
C THR A 25 -14.27 17.71 10.83
N LYS A 26 -12.97 17.87 11.11
CA LYS A 26 -12.28 19.15 10.99
C LYS A 26 -10.81 18.97 10.69
N GLU A 27 -10.27 19.86 9.88
CA GLU A 27 -8.86 20.13 9.71
C GLU A 27 -8.60 21.62 9.96
N ASP A 28 -7.57 21.96 10.73
CA ASP A 28 -7.25 23.32 11.11
C ASP A 28 -5.73 23.50 11.10
N ASP A 29 -5.25 24.39 10.22
CA ASP A 29 -3.83 24.69 10.06
C ASP A 29 -3.42 26.03 10.70
N GLY A 30 -4.31 26.62 11.49
CA GLY A 30 -4.12 27.91 12.16
C GLY A 30 -4.46 29.13 11.27
N THR A 31 -4.59 28.95 9.97
CA THR A 31 -4.97 30.02 9.01
C THR A 31 -6.23 29.69 8.24
N THR A 32 -6.44 28.42 7.95
CA THR A 32 -7.56 27.85 7.21
C THR A 32 -8.15 26.72 8.02
N GLN A 33 -9.46 26.66 8.05
CA GLN A 33 -10.22 25.57 8.66
C GLN A 33 -11.09 24.91 7.60
N THR A 34 -11.11 23.58 7.57
CA THR A 34 -12.05 22.82 6.74
C THR A 34 -12.93 21.94 7.63
N ALA A 35 -14.24 22.11 7.52
CA ALA A 35 -15.24 21.30 8.20
C ALA A 35 -15.85 20.28 7.22
N TYR A 36 -16.07 19.06 7.69
CA TYR A 36 -16.56 17.94 6.88
C TYR A 36 -17.86 17.38 7.46
N THR A 37 -18.83 17.06 6.58
CA THR A 37 -20.07 16.37 6.98
C THR A 37 -20.22 15.06 6.24
N TYR A 38 -20.86 14.08 6.88
CA TYR A 38 -21.01 12.73 6.38
C TYR A 38 -22.45 12.24 6.51
N ASN A 39 -22.83 11.28 5.67
CA ASN A 39 -24.09 10.55 5.85
C ASN A 39 -23.87 9.31 6.75
N GLY A 40 -24.94 8.55 7.01
CA GLY A 40 -24.89 7.33 7.84
C GLY A 40 -24.10 6.16 7.27
N LEU A 41 -23.56 6.28 6.04
CA LEU A 41 -22.69 5.29 5.38
C LEU A 41 -21.23 5.75 5.35
N ASP A 42 -20.85 6.74 6.16
CA ASP A 42 -19.51 7.35 6.18
C ASP A 42 -19.09 7.99 4.83
N GLN A 43 -20.05 8.31 3.96
CA GLN A 43 -19.81 9.01 2.71
C GLN A 43 -19.74 10.52 2.97
N LEU A 44 -18.68 11.17 2.49
CA LEU A 44 -18.48 12.61 2.61
C LEU A 44 -19.57 13.37 1.82
N GLN A 45 -20.31 14.23 2.49
CA GLN A 45 -21.37 15.03 1.86
C GLN A 45 -20.89 16.44 1.50
N THR A 46 -20.19 17.08 2.42
CA THR A 46 -19.66 18.43 2.19
C THR A 46 -18.28 18.58 2.82
N ALA A 47 -17.44 19.40 2.18
CA ALA A 47 -16.23 19.97 2.75
C ALA A 47 -16.33 21.49 2.63
N THR A 48 -16.42 22.18 3.77
CA THR A 48 -16.53 23.64 3.85
C THR A 48 -15.22 24.22 4.32
N LYS A 49 -14.55 24.97 3.46
CA LYS A 49 -13.29 25.64 3.75
C LYS A 49 -13.52 27.08 4.13
N GLU A 50 -12.97 27.48 5.26
CA GLU A 50 -13.05 28.81 5.82
C GLU A 50 -11.67 29.43 5.95
N LYS A 51 -11.58 30.74 5.66
CA LYS A 51 -10.39 31.54 5.91
C LYS A 51 -10.76 32.68 6.84
N GLY A 52 -10.26 32.63 8.08
CA GLY A 52 -10.77 33.48 9.16
C GLY A 52 -12.24 33.11 9.47
N THR A 53 -13.17 34.06 9.35
CA THR A 53 -14.62 33.85 9.58
C THR A 53 -15.43 33.74 8.30
N ALA A 54 -14.80 33.81 7.13
CA ALA A 54 -15.48 33.76 5.84
C ALA A 54 -15.38 32.38 5.20
N VAL A 55 -16.51 31.87 4.70
CA VAL A 55 -16.53 30.67 3.85
C VAL A 55 -15.85 31.01 2.53
N ASP A 56 -14.75 30.31 2.26
CA ASP A 56 -13.98 30.48 1.02
C ASP A 56 -14.48 29.52 -0.08
N GLU A 57 -14.81 28.30 0.29
CA GLU A 57 -15.19 27.26 -0.67
C GLU A 57 -16.09 26.20 0.00
N VAL A 58 -17.06 25.69 -0.76
CA VAL A 58 -17.82 24.51 -0.38
C VAL A 58 -17.75 23.48 -1.50
N ARG A 59 -17.33 22.26 -1.20
CA ARG A 59 -17.41 21.10 -2.09
C ARG A 59 -18.55 20.20 -1.65
N GLN A 60 -19.34 19.74 -2.61
CA GLN A 60 -20.47 18.84 -2.42
C GLN A 60 -20.21 17.54 -3.17
N TYR A 61 -20.49 16.41 -2.53
CA TYR A 61 -20.13 15.08 -3.00
C TYR A 61 -21.37 14.23 -3.23
N SER A 62 -21.35 13.46 -4.32
CA SER A 62 -22.40 12.49 -4.67
C SER A 62 -21.80 11.09 -4.81
N TYR A 63 -22.63 10.06 -4.60
CA TYR A 63 -22.21 8.66 -4.65
C TYR A 63 -23.24 7.81 -5.40
N ASP A 64 -22.77 6.75 -6.04
CA ASP A 64 -23.65 5.70 -6.59
C ASP A 64 -24.09 4.68 -5.52
N ALA A 65 -24.94 3.74 -5.92
CA ALA A 65 -25.45 2.69 -5.03
C ALA A 65 -24.37 1.69 -4.56
N ASN A 66 -23.20 1.64 -5.22
CA ASN A 66 -22.06 0.83 -4.83
C ASN A 66 -21.11 1.55 -3.87
N GLY A 67 -21.41 2.81 -3.51
CA GLY A 67 -20.58 3.65 -2.66
C GLY A 67 -19.40 4.28 -3.39
N ASN A 68 -19.39 4.32 -4.71
CA ASN A 68 -18.37 5.04 -5.47
C ASN A 68 -18.74 6.52 -5.54
N GLN A 69 -17.77 7.41 -5.29
CA GLN A 69 -17.98 8.85 -5.44
C GLN A 69 -18.16 9.19 -6.92
N THR A 70 -19.31 9.78 -7.27
CA THR A 70 -19.65 10.11 -8.68
C THR A 70 -19.37 11.53 -9.05
N ASP A 71 -19.55 12.48 -8.12
CA ASP A 71 -19.36 13.87 -8.41
C ASP A 71 -18.77 14.65 -7.23
N VAL A 72 -18.00 15.68 -7.57
CA VAL A 72 -17.55 16.72 -6.65
C VAL A 72 -17.88 18.08 -7.27
N LYS A 73 -18.85 18.78 -6.69
CA LYS A 73 -19.24 20.13 -7.13
C LYS A 73 -18.56 21.18 -6.25
N ASN A 74 -17.77 22.04 -6.86
CA ASN A 74 -17.10 23.15 -6.20
C ASN A 74 -17.92 24.43 -6.36
N THR A 75 -18.42 24.99 -5.25
CA THR A 75 -19.29 26.18 -5.30
C THR A 75 -18.54 27.47 -5.63
N LYS A 76 -17.23 27.53 -5.36
CA LYS A 76 -16.39 28.71 -5.65
C LYS A 76 -16.10 28.87 -7.13
N THR A 77 -15.76 27.77 -7.79
CA THR A 77 -15.43 27.76 -9.22
C THR A 77 -16.64 27.52 -10.11
N GLY A 78 -17.71 26.94 -9.56
CA GLY A 78 -18.87 26.45 -10.29
C GLY A 78 -18.61 25.16 -11.08
N GLN A 79 -17.42 24.58 -10.96
CA GLN A 79 -17.03 23.34 -11.64
C GLN A 79 -17.60 22.11 -10.94
N THR A 80 -17.84 21.07 -11.75
CA THR A 80 -18.17 19.72 -11.26
C THR A 80 -17.20 18.72 -11.88
N GLU A 81 -16.50 17.98 -11.03
CA GLU A 81 -15.76 16.79 -11.44
C GLU A 81 -16.70 15.58 -11.36
N SER A 82 -16.74 14.78 -12.44
CA SER A 82 -17.56 13.57 -12.51
C SER A 82 -16.70 12.33 -12.75
N TYR A 83 -16.98 11.29 -11.98
CA TYR A 83 -16.24 10.03 -11.96
C TYR A 83 -17.13 8.90 -12.46
N THR A 84 -16.62 8.12 -13.43
CA THR A 84 -17.33 6.96 -13.98
C THR A 84 -16.51 5.70 -13.66
N TYR A 85 -17.21 4.64 -13.31
CA TYR A 85 -16.59 3.36 -12.91
C TYR A 85 -16.98 2.24 -13.87
N ASP A 86 -16.12 1.23 -13.97
CA ASP A 86 -16.44 0.00 -14.67
C ASP A 86 -17.23 -1.00 -13.79
N ALA A 87 -17.56 -2.16 -14.35
CA ALA A 87 -18.36 -3.17 -13.65
C ALA A 87 -17.67 -3.75 -12.38
N GLU A 88 -16.35 -3.58 -12.24
CA GLU A 88 -15.59 -3.97 -11.05
C GLU A 88 -15.35 -2.80 -10.08
N ASN A 89 -16.08 -1.67 -10.24
CA ASN A 89 -15.93 -0.43 -9.44
C ASN A 89 -14.53 0.20 -9.52
N ARG A 90 -13.84 0.08 -10.67
CA ARG A 90 -12.56 0.75 -10.92
C ARG A 90 -12.81 2.04 -11.70
N LEU A 91 -12.14 3.12 -11.32
CA LEU A 91 -12.30 4.43 -11.95
C LEU A 91 -11.88 4.39 -13.42
N SER A 92 -12.87 4.43 -14.33
CA SER A 92 -12.64 4.32 -15.77
C SER A 92 -12.50 5.68 -16.47
N LYS A 93 -13.16 6.72 -15.95
CA LYS A 93 -13.15 8.05 -16.58
C LYS A 93 -13.35 9.15 -15.55
N VAL A 94 -12.65 10.27 -15.74
CA VAL A 94 -12.86 11.54 -15.03
C VAL A 94 -13.17 12.63 -16.03
N SER A 95 -14.22 13.39 -15.78
CA SER A 95 -14.65 14.53 -16.59
C SER A 95 -14.81 15.77 -15.72
N VAL A 96 -14.58 16.94 -16.28
CA VAL A 96 -14.83 18.22 -15.62
C VAL A 96 -15.86 18.99 -16.43
N THR A 97 -16.93 19.43 -15.78
CA THR A 97 -17.93 20.36 -16.32
C THR A 97 -17.68 21.73 -15.71
N ASP A 98 -17.44 22.73 -16.55
CA ASP A 98 -17.23 24.10 -16.10
C ASP A 98 -18.55 24.80 -15.71
N LYS A 99 -18.44 26.04 -15.19
CA LYS A 99 -19.60 26.86 -14.78
C LYS A 99 -20.58 27.13 -15.91
N ASP A 100 -20.16 27.07 -17.17
CA ASP A 100 -20.95 27.33 -18.36
C ASP A 100 -21.58 26.03 -18.93
N GLY A 101 -21.41 24.90 -18.25
CA GLY A 101 -21.97 23.61 -18.61
C GLY A 101 -21.16 22.82 -19.67
N LYS A 102 -19.99 23.31 -20.06
CA LYS A 102 -19.12 22.59 -21.00
C LYS A 102 -18.36 21.49 -20.30
N THR A 103 -18.51 20.28 -20.78
CA THR A 103 -17.86 19.09 -20.23
C THR A 103 -16.65 18.68 -21.06
N ALA A 104 -15.53 18.40 -20.38
CA ALA A 104 -14.34 17.82 -20.97
C ALA A 104 -13.94 16.54 -20.22
N VAL A 105 -13.56 15.51 -20.95
CA VAL A 105 -12.94 14.31 -20.37
C VAL A 105 -11.46 14.64 -20.15
N ILE A 106 -11.01 14.57 -18.89
CA ILE A 106 -9.64 14.90 -18.51
C ILE A 106 -8.77 13.64 -18.34
N GLN A 107 -9.39 12.49 -18.00
CA GLN A 107 -8.69 11.23 -17.86
C GLN A 107 -9.58 10.03 -18.19
N GLN A 108 -9.00 9.01 -18.84
CA GLN A 108 -9.57 7.69 -19.03
C GLN A 108 -8.57 6.62 -18.62
N ASN A 109 -9.06 5.53 -18.01
CA ASN A 109 -8.23 4.44 -17.49
C ASN A 109 -8.72 3.09 -18.00
N HIS A 110 -7.78 2.23 -18.38
CA HIS A 110 -8.04 0.85 -18.76
C HIS A 110 -7.28 -0.12 -17.85
N TYR A 111 -7.88 -1.26 -17.56
CA TYR A 111 -7.37 -2.22 -16.59
C TYR A 111 -7.28 -3.62 -17.21
N ASN A 112 -6.30 -4.39 -16.73
CA ASN A 112 -6.22 -5.81 -17.07
C ASN A 112 -7.11 -6.66 -16.14
N GLY A 113 -7.18 -7.96 -16.40
CA GLY A 113 -7.97 -8.91 -15.60
C GLY A 113 -7.50 -9.09 -14.15
N ASP A 114 -6.29 -8.64 -13.79
CA ASP A 114 -5.79 -8.63 -12.41
C ASP A 114 -6.09 -7.31 -11.67
N GLY A 115 -6.78 -6.36 -12.34
CA GLY A 115 -7.17 -5.07 -11.79
C GLY A 115 -6.06 -4.01 -11.82
N GLN A 116 -4.94 -4.25 -12.52
CA GLN A 116 -3.90 -3.26 -12.68
C GLN A 116 -4.27 -2.29 -13.81
N ARG A 117 -4.07 -1.00 -13.62
CA ARG A 117 -4.23 0.01 -14.67
C ARG A 117 -3.13 -0.17 -15.71
N ILE A 118 -3.49 -0.59 -16.92
CA ILE A 118 -2.54 -0.82 -18.01
C ILE A 118 -2.43 0.36 -18.96
N GLN A 119 -3.41 1.28 -18.96
CA GLN A 119 -3.37 2.46 -19.81
C GLN A 119 -4.08 3.64 -19.13
N LYS A 120 -3.53 4.82 -19.31
CA LYS A 120 -4.11 6.10 -18.95
C LYS A 120 -4.09 7.01 -20.19
N VAL A 121 -5.21 7.70 -20.45
CA VAL A 121 -5.33 8.69 -21.53
C VAL A 121 -5.70 10.03 -20.89
N GLU A 122 -4.89 11.06 -21.12
CA GLU A 122 -5.07 12.43 -20.65
C GLU A 122 -5.01 13.39 -21.86
N GLY A 123 -6.17 13.84 -22.33
CA GLY A 123 -6.27 14.59 -23.58
C GLY A 123 -5.75 13.77 -24.77
N SER A 124 -4.70 14.24 -25.44
CA SER A 124 -4.02 13.51 -26.53
C SER A 124 -2.92 12.58 -26.07
N LYS A 125 -2.54 12.63 -24.79
CA LYS A 125 -1.45 11.81 -24.24
C LYS A 125 -1.97 10.46 -23.78
N THR A 126 -1.39 9.38 -24.30
CA THR A 126 -1.61 8.01 -23.86
C THR A 126 -0.36 7.48 -23.17
N THR A 127 -0.53 6.88 -21.99
CA THR A 127 0.54 6.20 -21.25
C THR A 127 0.12 4.75 -21.01
N ASN A 128 0.90 3.79 -21.51
CA ASN A 128 0.74 2.37 -21.24
C ASN A 128 1.68 1.95 -20.13
N TYR A 129 1.22 1.13 -19.19
CA TYR A 129 1.96 0.71 -18.00
C TYR A 129 2.27 -0.78 -18.05
N TYR A 130 3.54 -1.12 -17.84
CA TYR A 130 4.02 -2.50 -17.80
C TYR A 130 4.59 -2.80 -16.41
N TYR A 131 4.16 -3.90 -15.82
CA TYR A 131 4.42 -4.21 -14.42
C TYR A 131 5.38 -5.39 -14.24
N GLN A 132 6.26 -5.26 -13.25
CA GLN A 132 7.06 -6.35 -12.71
C GLN A 132 6.76 -6.49 -11.22
N ASP A 133 6.25 -7.66 -10.79
CA ASP A 133 5.87 -7.95 -9.39
C ASP A 133 4.91 -6.88 -8.77
N GLY A 134 4.04 -6.28 -9.60
CA GLY A 134 3.05 -5.28 -9.17
C GLY A 134 3.56 -3.83 -9.13
N VAL A 135 4.79 -3.59 -9.57
CA VAL A 135 5.40 -2.25 -9.69
C VAL A 135 5.59 -1.92 -11.17
N VAL A 136 5.36 -0.68 -11.56
CA VAL A 136 5.59 -0.22 -12.94
C VAL A 136 7.07 -0.36 -13.28
N SER A 137 7.38 -1.22 -14.26
CA SER A 137 8.73 -1.47 -14.73
C SER A 137 9.14 -0.50 -15.82
N TYR A 138 8.23 -0.24 -16.76
CA TYR A 138 8.43 0.76 -17.82
C TYR A 138 7.09 1.26 -18.34
N THR A 139 7.11 2.35 -19.09
CA THR A 139 5.95 2.91 -19.78
C THR A 139 6.22 3.09 -21.25
N THR A 140 5.15 3.10 -22.06
CA THR A 140 5.18 3.50 -23.46
C THR A 140 4.11 4.55 -23.72
N ASP A 141 4.22 5.27 -24.83
CA ASP A 141 3.14 6.11 -25.35
C ASP A 141 2.06 5.30 -26.11
N GLY A 142 1.16 6.00 -26.79
CA GLY A 142 0.07 5.40 -27.58
C GLY A 142 0.55 4.62 -28.80
N ASP A 143 1.73 4.92 -29.32
CA ASP A 143 2.36 4.25 -30.46
C ASP A 143 3.29 3.11 -30.02
N ASN A 144 3.26 2.76 -28.73
CA ASN A 144 4.12 1.76 -28.08
C ASN A 144 5.62 2.12 -28.08
N ILE A 145 5.97 3.40 -28.23
CA ILE A 145 7.34 3.88 -28.08
C ILE A 145 7.63 3.98 -26.57
N GLN A 146 8.74 3.40 -26.13
CA GLN A 146 9.11 3.42 -24.71
C GLN A 146 9.41 4.83 -24.24
N THR A 147 8.73 5.26 -23.18
CA THR A 147 8.87 6.60 -22.57
C THR A 147 9.62 6.58 -21.25
N SER A 148 9.65 5.44 -20.56
CA SER A 148 10.43 5.29 -19.33
C SER A 148 10.89 3.87 -19.07
N GLN A 149 11.93 3.76 -18.22
CA GLN A 149 12.38 2.49 -17.65
C GLN A 149 12.72 2.70 -16.17
N ASN A 150 12.16 1.90 -15.29
CA ASN A 150 12.38 2.01 -13.85
C ASN A 150 13.35 0.93 -13.33
N LEU A 151 14.29 1.32 -12.51
CA LEU A 151 15.12 0.42 -11.71
C LEU A 151 14.38 0.11 -10.40
N ILE A 152 13.95 -1.13 -10.23
CA ILE A 152 13.18 -1.57 -9.07
C ILE A 152 14.11 -2.28 -8.09
N GLY A 153 14.17 -1.81 -6.85
CA GLY A 153 14.91 -2.43 -5.75
C GLY A 153 14.29 -3.75 -5.30
N THR A 154 15.02 -4.49 -4.50
CA THR A 154 14.61 -5.81 -3.98
C THR A 154 13.39 -5.77 -3.07
N ASP A 155 13.06 -4.61 -2.54
CA ASP A 155 11.90 -4.33 -1.68
C ASP A 155 10.66 -3.84 -2.46
N GLY A 156 10.77 -3.74 -3.80
CA GLY A 156 9.73 -3.24 -4.69
C GLY A 156 9.69 -1.70 -4.84
N ASN A 157 10.63 -0.97 -4.25
CA ASN A 157 10.73 0.48 -4.44
C ASN A 157 11.40 0.82 -5.76
N ILE A 158 10.92 1.85 -6.46
CA ILE A 158 11.61 2.43 -7.60
C ILE A 158 12.77 3.28 -7.07
N LEU A 159 14.00 2.94 -7.47
CA LEU A 159 15.24 3.59 -7.04
C LEU A 159 15.71 4.65 -8.02
N ALA A 160 15.53 4.39 -9.32
CA ALA A 160 15.93 5.27 -10.41
C ALA A 160 14.98 5.10 -11.58
N THR A 161 14.98 6.05 -12.49
CA THR A 161 14.24 5.98 -13.75
C THR A 161 15.06 6.56 -14.88
N GLN A 162 14.93 5.97 -16.06
CA GLN A 162 15.29 6.57 -17.33
C GLN A 162 14.04 7.18 -17.93
N ARG A 163 14.12 8.38 -18.47
CA ARG A 163 13.08 9.06 -19.24
C ARG A 163 13.59 9.27 -20.65
N TYR A 164 12.89 8.72 -21.62
CA TYR A 164 13.28 8.80 -23.02
C TYR A 164 12.56 9.98 -23.67
N GLY A 165 13.33 11.02 -24.03
CA GLY A 165 12.88 12.12 -24.86
C GLY A 165 13.14 11.82 -26.34
N SER A 166 12.80 12.77 -27.22
CA SER A 166 13.00 12.63 -28.67
C SER A 166 14.48 12.60 -29.09
N ASP A 167 15.33 13.26 -28.33
CA ASP A 167 16.74 13.52 -28.66
C ASP A 167 17.71 13.25 -27.49
N HIS A 168 17.22 12.96 -26.32
CA HIS A 168 18.02 12.67 -25.12
C HIS A 168 17.33 11.70 -24.18
N THR A 169 18.10 11.15 -23.24
CA THR A 169 17.60 10.30 -22.15
C THR A 169 18.04 10.90 -20.83
N ASP A 170 17.08 11.17 -19.95
CA ASP A 170 17.37 11.60 -18.59
C ASP A 170 17.52 10.39 -17.67
N TYR A 171 18.56 10.40 -16.85
CA TYR A 171 18.81 9.43 -15.80
C TYR A 171 18.56 10.09 -14.45
N LEU A 172 17.54 9.64 -13.72
CA LEU A 172 17.07 10.29 -12.52
C LEU A 172 17.07 9.32 -11.35
N LEU A 173 17.65 9.73 -10.21
CA LEU A 173 17.63 8.99 -8.96
C LEU A 173 16.50 9.50 -8.07
N TYR A 174 15.75 8.58 -7.46
CA TYR A 174 14.74 8.92 -6.49
C TYR A 174 15.34 9.07 -5.09
N HIS A 175 15.28 10.26 -4.52
CA HIS A 175 15.40 10.44 -3.09
C HIS A 175 14.01 10.29 -2.45
N LYS A 176 13.94 9.49 -1.42
CA LYS A 176 12.66 9.16 -0.75
C LYS A 176 12.77 9.33 0.75
N ASP A 177 11.64 9.67 1.37
CA ASP A 177 11.51 9.65 2.82
C ASP A 177 11.35 8.21 3.37
N ILE A 178 11.21 8.10 4.69
CA ILE A 178 11.06 6.80 5.37
C ILE A 178 9.75 6.08 5.05
N GLN A 179 8.76 6.78 4.49
CA GLN A 179 7.47 6.22 4.06
C GLN A 179 7.50 5.78 2.60
N GLY A 180 8.57 6.10 1.87
CA GLY A 180 8.72 5.80 0.45
C GLY A 180 8.20 6.90 -0.47
N SER A 181 7.84 8.08 0.06
CA SER A 181 7.45 9.24 -0.75
C SER A 181 8.68 9.85 -1.42
N THR A 182 8.55 10.21 -2.70
CA THR A 182 9.61 10.89 -3.43
C THR A 182 9.80 12.30 -2.89
N THR A 183 10.99 12.64 -2.42
CA THR A 183 11.34 14.01 -1.94
C THR A 183 12.07 14.81 -2.99
N SER A 184 12.84 14.16 -3.84
CA SER A 184 13.44 14.77 -5.01
C SER A 184 13.80 13.75 -6.09
N LEU A 185 13.83 14.22 -7.33
CA LEU A 185 14.51 13.56 -8.44
C LEU A 185 15.85 14.25 -8.65
N VAL A 186 16.91 13.48 -8.75
CA VAL A 186 18.29 13.99 -8.86
C VAL A 186 18.89 13.53 -10.17
N LYS A 187 19.44 14.48 -10.94
CA LYS A 187 20.15 14.27 -12.21
C LYS A 187 21.53 13.66 -11.98
N GLU A 188 22.20 13.24 -13.05
CA GLU A 188 23.55 12.67 -12.99
C GLU A 188 24.61 13.65 -12.45
N ASP A 189 24.42 14.96 -12.64
CA ASP A 189 25.29 16.01 -12.10
C ASP A 189 25.06 16.32 -10.61
N GLY A 190 24.10 15.64 -9.97
CA GLY A 190 23.74 15.82 -8.58
C GLY A 190 22.75 16.95 -8.33
N SER A 191 22.34 17.72 -9.35
CA SER A 191 21.31 18.75 -9.22
C SER A 191 19.91 18.14 -9.10
N ALA A 192 19.00 18.84 -8.41
CA ALA A 192 17.61 18.40 -8.35
C ALA A 192 16.90 18.78 -9.66
N ASP A 193 16.24 17.81 -10.29
CA ASP A 193 15.31 18.03 -11.39
C ASP A 193 13.99 18.61 -10.86
N ALA A 194 13.43 17.95 -9.85
CA ALA A 194 12.25 18.39 -9.13
C ALA A 194 12.33 18.01 -7.66
N THR A 195 11.66 18.80 -6.79
CA THR A 195 11.50 18.52 -5.38
C THR A 195 10.01 18.44 -5.03
N TYR A 196 9.69 17.57 -4.08
CA TYR A 196 8.32 17.24 -3.71
C TYR A 196 8.11 17.48 -2.23
N ARG A 197 7.00 18.11 -1.89
CA ARG A 197 6.54 18.27 -0.51
C ARG A 197 5.12 17.75 -0.40
N TYR A 198 4.80 17.21 0.76
CA TYR A 198 3.50 16.59 1.02
C TYR A 198 2.91 17.13 2.32
N THR A 199 1.58 17.34 2.35
CA THR A 199 0.86 17.43 3.61
C THR A 199 0.85 16.05 4.29
N ASP A 200 0.33 15.96 5.52
CA ASP A 200 0.21 14.68 6.24
C ASP A 200 -0.58 13.64 5.44
N PHE A 201 -1.59 14.07 4.71
CA PHE A 201 -2.42 13.21 3.88
C PHE A 201 -1.97 13.11 2.41
N GLY A 202 -0.84 13.73 2.05
CA GLY A 202 -0.21 13.52 0.76
C GLY A 202 -0.61 14.51 -0.33
N GLU A 203 -1.29 15.63 0.00
CA GLU A 203 -1.41 16.70 -0.98
C GLU A 203 -0.01 17.12 -1.43
N THR A 204 0.19 17.15 -2.74
CA THR A 204 1.51 17.21 -3.35
C THR A 204 1.81 18.60 -3.88
N THR A 205 2.92 19.18 -3.44
CA THR A 205 3.52 20.37 -4.03
C THR A 205 4.81 20.00 -4.73
N ILE A 206 4.92 20.36 -6.01
CA ILE A 206 6.09 20.09 -6.84
C ILE A 206 6.77 21.42 -7.16
N ASN A 207 8.10 21.48 -6.90
CA ASN A 207 8.94 22.63 -7.24
C ASN A 207 10.08 22.15 -8.16
N GLY A 208 10.39 22.94 -9.18
CA GLY A 208 11.42 22.63 -10.17
C GLY A 208 10.84 22.37 -11.56
N ASP A 209 11.70 21.93 -12.48
CA ASP A 209 11.31 21.57 -13.84
C ASP A 209 10.72 20.15 -13.85
N ASN A 210 9.38 20.05 -13.81
CA ASN A 210 8.71 18.76 -13.84
C ASN A 210 8.61 18.15 -15.27
N LYS A 211 9.54 18.47 -16.16
CA LYS A 211 9.59 17.86 -17.51
C LYS A 211 9.76 16.34 -17.47
N ALA A 212 10.36 15.82 -16.38
CA ALA A 212 10.45 14.38 -16.15
C ALA A 212 9.08 13.70 -15.95
N GLU A 213 8.00 14.47 -15.83
CA GLU A 213 6.62 13.96 -15.67
C GLU A 213 6.52 12.81 -14.67
N ASN A 214 7.15 13.00 -13.51
CA ASN A 214 7.21 11.95 -12.50
C ASN A 214 5.84 11.72 -11.85
N GLU A 215 5.34 10.51 -11.96
CA GLU A 215 4.10 10.09 -11.32
C GLU A 215 4.32 9.37 -9.98
N VAL A 216 5.55 8.94 -9.65
CA VAL A 216 5.84 8.20 -8.42
C VAL A 216 6.09 9.19 -7.28
N CYS A 217 5.07 9.44 -6.47
CA CYS A 217 5.07 10.51 -5.47
C CYS A 217 4.85 9.99 -4.03
N TYR A 218 3.80 10.43 -3.37
CA TYR A 218 3.49 10.12 -1.96
C TYR A 218 3.41 8.61 -1.72
N THR A 219 4.16 8.12 -0.74
CA THR A 219 4.28 6.69 -0.35
C THR A 219 4.56 5.73 -1.51
N GLY A 220 5.11 6.24 -2.61
CA GLY A 220 5.37 5.48 -3.83
C GLY A 220 4.14 5.22 -4.70
N GLY A 221 3.02 5.87 -4.42
CA GLY A 221 1.80 5.85 -5.22
C GLY A 221 1.97 6.60 -6.54
N ILE A 222 1.15 6.26 -7.54
CA ILE A 222 1.14 6.93 -8.84
C ILE A 222 0.20 8.14 -8.77
N TYR A 223 0.77 9.33 -8.88
CA TYR A 223 0.05 10.60 -8.85
C TYR A 223 -0.43 10.97 -10.25
N ASP A 224 -1.74 11.12 -10.41
CA ASP A 224 -2.34 11.57 -11.65
C ASP A 224 -2.49 13.09 -11.61
N HIS A 225 -1.60 13.79 -12.32
CA HIS A 225 -1.52 15.26 -12.31
C HIS A 225 -2.80 15.95 -12.78
N SER A 226 -3.53 15.33 -13.72
CA SER A 226 -4.78 15.87 -14.27
C SER A 226 -5.93 15.90 -13.26
N THR A 227 -5.94 14.99 -12.30
CA THR A 227 -7.03 14.81 -11.32
C THR A 227 -6.62 15.08 -9.88
N GLY A 228 -5.31 15.17 -9.58
CA GLY A 228 -4.81 15.27 -8.21
C GLY A 228 -4.98 13.99 -7.38
N LEU A 229 -5.44 12.90 -7.99
CA LEU A 229 -5.65 11.63 -7.30
C LEU A 229 -4.40 10.75 -7.32
N TYR A 230 -4.29 9.87 -6.34
CA TYR A 230 -3.31 8.79 -6.31
C TYR A 230 -3.92 7.45 -6.73
N TYR A 231 -3.37 6.83 -7.76
CA TYR A 231 -3.64 5.44 -8.05
C TYR A 231 -2.78 4.53 -7.15
N LEU A 232 -3.43 3.86 -6.21
CA LEU A 232 -2.80 2.94 -5.25
C LEU A 232 -3.11 1.47 -5.59
N ASN A 233 -3.01 1.10 -6.86
CA ASN A 233 -3.31 -0.22 -7.42
C ASN A 233 -4.80 -0.62 -7.36
N ALA A 234 -5.40 -0.76 -6.18
CA ALA A 234 -6.77 -1.24 -6.08
C ALA A 234 -7.81 -0.12 -6.06
N ARG A 235 -7.44 1.05 -5.55
CA ARG A 235 -8.35 2.19 -5.42
C ARG A 235 -7.63 3.49 -5.75
N TYR A 236 -8.44 4.51 -6.04
CA TYR A 236 -7.97 5.90 -6.09
C TYR A 236 -8.13 6.56 -4.74
N TYR A 237 -7.11 7.29 -4.36
CA TYR A 237 -7.02 8.05 -3.12
C TYR A 237 -7.01 9.54 -3.41
N ASN A 238 -7.90 10.28 -2.77
CA ASN A 238 -7.91 11.75 -2.81
C ASN A 238 -7.13 12.28 -1.60
N PRO A 239 -5.94 12.88 -1.79
CA PRO A 239 -5.13 13.40 -0.68
C PRO A 239 -5.75 14.63 -0.03
N GLU A 240 -6.50 15.46 -0.75
CA GLU A 240 -7.16 16.64 -0.23
C GLU A 240 -8.26 16.28 0.77
N ASP A 241 -9.07 15.27 0.44
CA ASP A 241 -10.09 14.76 1.35
C ASP A 241 -9.52 13.76 2.37
N GLY A 242 -8.31 13.26 2.14
CA GLY A 242 -7.64 12.29 3.00
C GLY A 242 -8.30 10.90 2.99
N ARG A 243 -8.98 10.53 1.88
CA ARG A 243 -9.79 9.31 1.80
C ARG A 243 -9.82 8.71 0.40
N PHE A 244 -10.21 7.44 0.33
CA PHE A 244 -10.46 6.75 -0.93
C PHE A 244 -11.78 7.24 -1.56
N VAL A 245 -11.82 7.28 -2.91
CA VAL A 245 -13.03 7.67 -3.66
C VAL A 245 -14.03 6.51 -3.81
N THR A 246 -13.66 5.29 -3.45
CA THR A 246 -14.50 4.10 -3.48
C THR A 246 -14.42 3.32 -2.16
N GLU A 247 -15.44 2.54 -1.85
CA GLU A 247 -15.44 1.66 -0.68
C GLU A 247 -14.36 0.57 -0.76
N ASP A 248 -13.81 0.20 0.40
CA ASP A 248 -12.99 -1.00 0.50
C ASP A 248 -13.85 -2.26 0.32
N THR A 249 -13.39 -3.20 -0.48
CA THR A 249 -14.00 -4.54 -0.55
C THR A 249 -13.90 -5.32 0.76
N TYR A 250 -13.05 -4.86 1.68
CA TYR A 250 -12.93 -5.40 3.03
C TYR A 250 -13.84 -4.64 4.00
N ARG A 251 -14.85 -5.34 4.51
CA ARG A 251 -15.90 -4.78 5.40
C ARG A 251 -15.52 -4.67 6.88
N GLY A 252 -14.26 -4.82 7.23
CA GLY A 252 -13.78 -4.74 8.62
C GLY A 252 -13.98 -6.02 9.45
N GLU A 253 -13.63 -5.93 10.74
CA GLU A 253 -13.81 -7.00 11.73
C GLU A 253 -14.75 -6.50 12.83
N THR A 254 -15.80 -7.26 13.16
CA THR A 254 -16.75 -6.89 14.23
C THR A 254 -16.08 -6.65 15.59
N ALA A 255 -14.95 -7.33 15.85
CA ALA A 255 -14.17 -7.15 17.08
C ALA A 255 -13.27 -5.91 17.07
N LYS A 256 -13.20 -5.19 15.94
CA LYS A 256 -12.36 -4.00 15.72
C LYS A 256 -13.14 -2.98 14.89
N PRO A 257 -14.08 -2.24 15.50
CA PRO A 257 -14.96 -1.31 14.78
C PRO A 257 -14.21 -0.30 13.92
N GLU A 258 -13.01 0.13 14.34
CA GLU A 258 -12.14 1.04 13.61
C GLU A 258 -11.70 0.50 12.23
N THR A 259 -11.83 -0.80 12.00
CA THR A 259 -11.54 -1.41 10.71
C THR A 259 -12.71 -1.37 9.74
N GLY A 260 -13.90 -1.00 10.21
CA GLY A 260 -15.13 -0.96 9.43
C GLY A 260 -15.28 0.28 8.53
N HIS A 261 -14.46 1.31 8.74
CA HIS A 261 -14.51 2.52 7.92
C HIS A 261 -13.98 2.25 6.51
N LEU A 262 -14.86 2.26 5.52
CA LEU A 262 -14.57 1.76 4.17
C LEU A 262 -13.75 2.73 3.29
N TYR A 263 -13.76 4.02 3.63
CA TYR A 263 -13.08 5.06 2.87
C TYR A 263 -11.77 5.54 3.51
N ALA A 264 -11.50 5.20 4.79
CA ALA A 264 -10.36 5.74 5.51
C ALA A 264 -9.03 5.27 4.94
N TYR A 265 -8.13 6.22 4.68
CA TYR A 265 -6.73 5.96 4.37
C TYR A 265 -5.94 5.77 5.67
N CYS A 266 -5.14 4.70 5.75
CA CYS A 266 -4.22 4.41 6.86
C CYS A 266 -4.87 4.49 8.25
N ALA A 267 -6.18 4.17 8.39
CA ALA A 267 -6.94 4.33 9.62
C ALA A 267 -6.81 5.75 10.23
N ASN A 268 -6.79 6.79 9.38
CA ASN A 268 -6.60 8.21 9.74
C ASN A 268 -5.27 8.54 10.46
N ASN A 269 -4.25 7.73 10.24
CA ASN A 269 -2.91 7.96 10.80
C ASN A 269 -1.84 7.78 9.70
N PRO A 270 -1.83 8.62 8.67
CA PRO A 270 -0.92 8.51 7.53
C PRO A 270 0.53 8.82 7.89
N VAL A 271 0.80 9.53 8.99
CA VAL A 271 2.16 9.80 9.48
C VAL A 271 2.88 8.51 9.92
N ASN A 272 2.12 7.54 10.45
CA ASN A 272 2.67 6.27 10.95
C ASN A 272 2.41 5.07 10.04
N TYR A 273 1.47 5.17 9.11
CA TYR A 273 1.05 4.07 8.24
C TYR A 273 1.05 4.48 6.78
N VAL A 274 1.23 3.52 5.90
CA VAL A 274 1.13 3.66 4.45
C VAL A 274 0.25 2.54 3.88
N ASP A 275 -0.48 2.82 2.78
CA ASP A 275 -1.26 1.82 2.06
C ASP A 275 -0.82 1.73 0.59
N PRO A 276 0.28 1.03 0.28
CA PRO A 276 0.81 0.96 -1.09
C PRO A 276 -0.03 0.10 -2.03
N SER A 277 -1.09 -0.51 -1.55
CA SER A 277 -1.94 -1.43 -2.32
C SER A 277 -3.34 -0.90 -2.62
N GLY A 278 -3.72 0.22 -2.00
CA GLY A 278 -5.10 0.73 -2.06
C GLY A 278 -6.14 -0.19 -1.43
N HIS A 279 -5.69 -1.20 -0.72
CA HIS A 279 -6.48 -2.02 0.20
C HIS A 279 -5.74 -2.05 1.51
N LYS A 280 -6.45 -2.09 2.62
CA LYS A 280 -5.84 -2.49 3.87
C LYS A 280 -5.17 -3.84 3.63
N ALA A 281 -3.83 -3.87 3.59
CA ALA A 281 -3.09 -5.07 3.28
C ALA A 281 -3.45 -6.15 4.29
N LYS A 282 -4.18 -7.19 3.85
CA LYS A 282 -4.55 -8.31 4.70
C LYS A 282 -3.32 -9.15 4.95
N THR A 283 -2.63 -8.88 6.04
CA THR A 283 -1.56 -9.74 6.53
C THR A 283 -2.14 -10.72 7.53
N VAL A 284 -2.02 -12.02 7.25
CA VAL A 284 -2.42 -13.07 8.17
C VAL A 284 -1.18 -13.68 8.80
N ILE A 285 -1.18 -13.75 10.13
CA ILE A 285 -0.09 -14.33 10.91
C ILE A 285 -0.60 -15.53 11.69
N TYR A 286 -0.09 -16.71 11.34
CA TYR A 286 -0.27 -17.91 12.15
C TYR A 286 0.93 -18.08 13.09
N TYR A 287 0.66 -18.25 14.37
CA TYR A 287 1.70 -18.51 15.36
C TYR A 287 1.31 -19.66 16.29
N ASN A 288 2.31 -20.45 16.70
CA ASN A 288 2.08 -21.49 17.72
C ASN A 288 2.08 -20.84 19.11
N LYS A 289 0.93 -20.89 19.80
CA LYS A 289 0.73 -20.25 21.12
C LYS A 289 1.64 -20.87 22.21
N LYS A 290 2.01 -22.15 22.07
CA LYS A 290 2.87 -22.86 23.03
C LYS A 290 4.37 -22.62 22.79
N GLY A 291 4.76 -22.08 21.62
CA GLY A 291 6.13 -21.67 21.38
C GLY A 291 6.48 -20.47 22.25
N LYS A 292 7.58 -20.56 23.03
CA LYS A 292 8.07 -19.42 23.81
C LYS A 292 8.24 -18.22 22.89
N ASP A 293 7.56 -17.13 23.22
CA ASP A 293 7.68 -15.84 22.56
C ASP A 293 7.17 -15.73 21.11
N PHE A 294 6.62 -16.76 20.46
CA PHE A 294 6.14 -16.66 19.08
C PHE A 294 5.07 -15.58 18.89
N LYS A 295 4.13 -15.45 19.85
CA LYS A 295 3.16 -14.35 19.81
C LYS A 295 3.85 -12.99 19.88
N LYS A 296 4.80 -12.84 20.80
CA LYS A 296 5.53 -11.60 21.02
C LYS A 296 6.44 -11.28 19.82
N GLN A 297 7.10 -12.29 19.25
CA GLN A 297 7.89 -12.19 18.03
C GLN A 297 7.03 -11.80 16.85
N ALA A 298 5.84 -12.41 16.69
CA ALA A 298 4.89 -12.08 15.65
C ALA A 298 4.40 -10.63 15.78
N MET A 299 4.07 -10.16 16.98
CA MET A 299 3.60 -8.79 17.22
C MET A 299 4.66 -7.70 17.00
N HIS A 300 5.95 -8.03 17.08
CA HIS A 300 7.07 -7.09 16.97
C HIS A 300 8.00 -7.43 15.79
N SER A 301 7.49 -8.10 14.78
CA SER A 301 8.27 -8.45 13.59
C SER A 301 8.56 -7.23 12.72
N PRO A 302 9.78 -7.08 12.21
CA PRO A 302 10.10 -6.01 11.26
C PRO A 302 9.58 -6.28 9.83
N TYR A 303 9.07 -7.47 9.54
CA TYR A 303 8.73 -7.91 8.19
C TYR A 303 7.35 -7.43 7.70
N TYR A 304 6.49 -6.95 8.58
CA TYR A 304 5.20 -6.38 8.21
C TYR A 304 5.03 -5.04 8.94
N LYS A 305 5.50 -3.99 8.36
CA LYS A 305 5.15 -2.65 8.77
C LYS A 305 3.88 -2.26 8.01
N ASN A 306 2.94 -1.62 8.71
CA ASN A 306 1.82 -0.90 8.09
C ASN A 306 0.78 -1.76 7.34
N SER A 307 0.49 -2.99 7.78
CA SER A 307 -0.60 -3.79 7.23
C SER A 307 -1.64 -4.15 8.27
N GLN A 308 -2.88 -4.36 7.86
CA GLN A 308 -3.88 -4.99 8.72
C GLN A 308 -3.44 -6.41 9.04
N VAL A 309 -3.13 -6.66 10.31
CA VAL A 309 -2.61 -7.96 10.74
C VAL A 309 -3.67 -8.72 11.48
N THR A 310 -4.08 -9.86 10.94
CA THR A 310 -4.91 -10.83 11.64
C THR A 310 -4.02 -11.89 12.28
N PHE A 311 -3.96 -11.90 13.61
CA PHE A 311 -3.23 -12.92 14.37
C PHE A 311 -4.12 -14.14 14.62
N LYS A 312 -3.63 -15.31 14.22
CA LYS A 312 -4.30 -16.62 14.45
C LYS A 312 -3.38 -17.55 15.23
N SER A 313 -3.79 -17.93 16.40
CA SER A 313 -3.06 -18.93 17.17
C SER A 313 -3.40 -20.34 16.68
N VAL A 314 -2.36 -21.13 16.39
CA VAL A 314 -2.52 -22.50 15.91
C VAL A 314 -1.66 -23.43 16.79
N ILE A 315 -2.31 -24.32 17.52
CA ILE A 315 -1.65 -25.25 18.44
C ILE A 315 -1.62 -26.66 17.84
N LYS A 316 -2.77 -27.09 17.29
CA LYS A 316 -2.93 -28.43 16.72
C LYS A 316 -3.01 -28.39 15.20
N LYS A 317 -2.57 -29.44 14.55
CA LYS A 317 -2.62 -29.64 13.10
C LYS A 317 -4.03 -29.45 12.50
N ALA A 318 -5.05 -30.00 13.16
CA ALA A 318 -6.44 -29.84 12.73
C ALA A 318 -6.89 -28.37 12.76
N GLN A 319 -6.47 -27.61 13.77
CA GLN A 319 -6.74 -26.18 13.86
C GLN A 319 -6.05 -25.40 12.73
N PHE A 320 -4.78 -25.71 12.41
CA PHE A 320 -4.09 -25.09 11.30
C PHE A 320 -4.80 -25.34 9.96
N LYS A 321 -5.20 -26.59 9.68
CA LYS A 321 -5.97 -26.94 8.47
C LYS A 321 -7.26 -26.12 8.38
N LYS A 322 -8.03 -26.02 9.47
CA LYS A 322 -9.28 -25.23 9.53
C LYS A 322 -9.02 -23.74 9.29
N GLU A 323 -8.01 -23.16 9.90
CA GLU A 323 -7.65 -21.75 9.71
C GLU A 323 -7.04 -21.50 8.34
N TRP A 324 -6.27 -22.45 7.77
CA TRP A 324 -5.79 -22.40 6.40
C TRP A 324 -6.95 -22.28 5.41
N ASP A 325 -8.01 -23.06 5.59
CA ASP A 325 -9.18 -23.02 4.73
C ASP A 325 -9.95 -21.68 4.81
N LYS A 326 -9.78 -20.95 5.90
CA LYS A 326 -10.37 -19.63 6.12
C LYS A 326 -9.51 -18.45 5.71
N ILE A 327 -8.32 -18.68 5.14
CA ILE A 327 -7.50 -17.58 4.62
C ILE A 327 -8.35 -16.75 3.65
N PRO A 328 -8.53 -15.44 3.91
CA PRO A 328 -9.39 -14.59 3.08
C PRO A 328 -8.88 -14.48 1.64
N LYS A 329 -9.81 -14.41 0.68
CA LYS A 329 -9.45 -14.01 -0.70
C LYS A 329 -8.77 -12.63 -0.65
N GLY A 330 -7.73 -12.45 -1.44
CA GLY A 330 -7.01 -11.18 -1.49
C GLY A 330 -5.99 -10.96 -0.36
N THR A 331 -5.70 -11.99 0.47
CA THR A 331 -4.60 -11.92 1.43
C THR A 331 -3.31 -11.55 0.70
N SER A 332 -2.70 -10.45 1.13
CA SER A 332 -1.47 -9.92 0.53
C SER A 332 -0.27 -10.70 1.02
N GLU A 333 -0.14 -10.84 2.31
CA GLU A 333 1.00 -11.49 2.94
C GLU A 333 0.57 -12.52 3.99
N LEU A 334 1.30 -13.62 4.09
CA LEU A 334 1.09 -14.67 5.07
C LEU A 334 2.39 -14.94 5.84
N TYR A 335 2.33 -14.83 7.15
CA TYR A 335 3.46 -15.12 8.04
C TYR A 335 3.15 -16.34 8.89
N LEU A 336 4.07 -17.30 8.88
CA LEU A 336 3.94 -18.56 9.60
C LEU A 336 5.03 -18.67 10.67
N TYR A 337 4.71 -18.32 11.92
CA TYR A 337 5.58 -18.49 13.09
C TYR A 337 5.32 -19.85 13.73
N LEU A 338 5.86 -20.89 13.12
CA LEU A 338 5.63 -22.28 13.49
C LEU A 338 6.94 -23.01 13.68
N HIS A 339 6.93 -24.09 14.48
CA HIS A 339 8.01 -25.05 14.43
C HIS A 339 7.93 -25.85 13.13
N GLY A 340 9.09 -26.24 12.58
CA GLY A 340 9.10 -27.01 11.33
C GLY A 340 10.43 -27.65 11.02
N GLY A 341 10.36 -28.66 10.18
CA GLY A 341 11.47 -29.34 9.54
C GLY A 341 11.55 -29.05 8.06
N VAL A 342 12.37 -29.79 7.32
CA VAL A 342 12.55 -29.66 5.87
C VAL A 342 11.22 -29.85 5.13
N SER A 343 10.48 -30.91 5.43
CA SER A 343 9.27 -31.33 4.73
C SER A 343 8.04 -31.45 5.64
N CYS A 344 8.05 -30.83 6.82
CA CYS A 344 6.98 -30.90 7.79
C CYS A 344 6.84 -29.63 8.62
N LEU A 345 5.65 -29.41 9.17
CA LEU A 345 5.35 -28.40 10.20
C LEU A 345 4.98 -29.12 11.49
N TYR A 346 5.55 -28.67 12.61
CA TYR A 346 5.36 -29.29 13.92
C TYR A 346 4.23 -28.59 14.69
N PHE A 347 3.30 -29.39 15.19
CA PHE A 347 2.21 -28.99 16.05
C PHE A 347 2.21 -29.82 17.34
N ASP A 348 1.46 -29.37 18.33
CA ASP A 348 1.31 -30.10 19.58
C ASP A 348 0.60 -31.45 19.35
N GLY A 349 1.29 -32.53 19.69
CA GLY A 349 0.80 -33.89 19.59
C GLY A 349 0.78 -34.52 18.19
N SER A 350 1.16 -33.79 17.12
CA SER A 350 1.26 -34.38 15.78
C SER A 350 1.89 -33.42 14.77
N ASP A 351 2.67 -33.99 13.83
CA ASP A 351 3.30 -33.23 12.76
C ASP A 351 2.45 -33.27 11.50
N MET A 352 2.48 -32.18 10.73
CA MET A 352 1.96 -32.15 9.37
C MET A 352 3.07 -32.57 8.41
N ASN A 353 2.97 -33.77 7.89
CA ASN A 353 3.96 -34.32 6.97
C ASN A 353 3.79 -33.82 5.53
N LEU A 354 4.70 -34.25 4.63
CA LEU A 354 4.69 -33.86 3.22
C LEU A 354 3.36 -34.12 2.52
N LYS A 355 2.75 -35.31 2.72
CA LYS A 355 1.48 -35.70 2.11
C LYS A 355 0.34 -34.76 2.54
N GLU A 356 0.30 -34.40 3.79
CA GLU A 356 -0.71 -33.49 4.36
C GLU A 356 -0.50 -32.04 3.92
N LEU A 357 0.77 -31.59 3.79
CA LEU A 357 1.09 -30.27 3.20
C LEU A 357 0.62 -30.19 1.74
N LEU A 358 0.86 -31.25 0.97
CA LEU A 358 0.40 -31.35 -0.40
C LEU A 358 -1.13 -31.42 -0.52
N ALA A 359 -1.84 -31.92 0.49
CA ALA A 359 -3.29 -31.99 0.54
C ALA A 359 -3.97 -30.66 0.95
N LEU A 360 -3.25 -29.66 1.44
CA LEU A 360 -3.83 -28.34 1.75
C LEU A 360 -4.47 -27.73 0.50
N LYS A 361 -5.59 -27.03 0.66
CA LYS A 361 -6.26 -26.30 -0.44
C LYS A 361 -5.33 -25.24 -1.03
N LYS A 362 -5.36 -25.08 -2.35
CA LYS A 362 -4.65 -23.97 -3.01
C LYS A 362 -5.21 -22.64 -2.52
N LYS A 363 -4.32 -21.67 -2.31
CA LYS A 363 -4.65 -20.29 -1.90
C LYS A 363 -3.84 -19.30 -2.73
N LYS A 364 -4.48 -18.25 -3.23
CA LYS A 364 -3.76 -17.17 -3.92
C LYS A 364 -3.36 -16.12 -2.89
N ILE A 365 -2.05 -16.02 -2.62
CA ILE A 365 -1.44 -14.97 -1.78
C ILE A 365 -0.80 -13.95 -2.73
N LYS A 366 -1.22 -12.68 -2.63
CA LYS A 366 -0.88 -11.68 -3.68
C LYS A 366 0.61 -11.33 -3.75
N LYS A 367 1.30 -11.23 -2.60
CA LYS A 367 2.70 -10.79 -2.55
C LYS A 367 3.66 -11.90 -2.12
N LYS A 368 3.58 -12.33 -0.88
CA LYS A 368 4.56 -13.27 -0.31
C LYS A 368 4.03 -14.09 0.85
N ILE A 369 4.72 -15.21 1.11
CA ILE A 369 4.67 -15.93 2.37
C ILE A 369 6.04 -15.82 3.04
N VAL A 370 6.05 -15.55 4.35
CA VAL A 370 7.26 -15.60 5.17
C VAL A 370 7.13 -16.76 6.15
N LEU A 371 7.93 -17.78 5.94
CA LEU A 371 7.97 -19.00 6.76
C LEU A 371 9.07 -18.87 7.81
N LEU A 372 8.68 -18.50 9.00
CA LEU A 372 9.56 -18.35 10.16
C LEU A 372 9.56 -19.63 10.98
N SER A 373 10.07 -20.70 10.38
CA SER A 373 10.22 -22.02 10.99
C SER A 373 11.65 -22.52 10.81
N CYS A 374 12.10 -23.38 11.73
CA CYS A 374 13.42 -24.05 11.59
C CYS A 374 13.42 -24.91 10.33
N LYS A 375 14.51 -24.87 9.55
CA LYS A 375 14.72 -25.73 8.38
C LYS A 375 13.66 -25.72 7.28
N GLY A 376 12.68 -24.80 7.31
CA GLY A 376 11.55 -24.79 6.35
C GLY A 376 11.95 -24.56 4.90
N GLY A 377 13.14 -23.99 4.67
CA GLY A 377 13.70 -23.72 3.35
C GLY A 377 14.87 -24.62 2.95
N ILE A 378 15.21 -25.64 3.77
CA ILE A 378 16.29 -26.60 3.44
C ILE A 378 15.73 -27.67 2.51
N GLY A 379 16.55 -28.07 1.53
CA GLY A 379 16.22 -29.10 0.56
C GLY A 379 15.58 -28.54 -0.72
N ASP A 380 15.47 -29.41 -1.74
CA ASP A 380 15.05 -28.99 -3.07
C ASP A 380 13.54 -29.02 -3.29
N LYS A 381 13.06 -30.07 -3.96
CA LYS A 381 11.67 -30.12 -4.47
C LYS A 381 10.61 -30.27 -3.39
N ASN A 382 10.95 -30.83 -2.24
CA ASN A 382 10.02 -31.24 -1.18
C ASN A 382 10.11 -30.38 0.09
N SER A 383 10.76 -29.22 0.05
CA SER A 383 10.78 -28.31 1.21
C SER A 383 9.41 -27.66 1.42
N VAL A 384 9.06 -27.37 2.69
CA VAL A 384 7.83 -26.64 3.03
C VAL A 384 7.70 -25.37 2.23
N ALA A 385 8.79 -24.61 2.06
CA ALA A 385 8.82 -23.37 1.31
C ALA A 385 8.43 -23.56 -0.17
N LYS A 386 8.97 -24.58 -0.86
CA LYS A 386 8.60 -24.84 -2.26
C LYS A 386 7.18 -25.35 -2.43
N ILE A 387 6.70 -26.17 -1.50
CA ILE A 387 5.31 -26.63 -1.51
C ILE A 387 4.36 -25.45 -1.36
N MET A 388 4.62 -24.55 -0.40
CA MET A 388 3.82 -23.35 -0.18
C MET A 388 3.88 -22.42 -1.39
N ALA A 389 5.05 -22.21 -2.00
CA ALA A 389 5.19 -21.37 -3.20
C ALA A 389 4.29 -21.86 -4.33
N LYS A 390 4.33 -23.16 -4.66
CA LYS A 390 3.46 -23.76 -5.68
C LYS A 390 1.97 -23.69 -5.33
N LYS A 391 1.61 -23.96 -4.06
CA LYS A 391 0.21 -23.94 -3.63
C LYS A 391 -0.41 -22.56 -3.62
N CYS A 392 0.37 -21.54 -3.28
CA CYS A 392 -0.11 -20.18 -3.12
C CYS A 392 0.23 -19.27 -4.30
N GLN A 393 0.94 -19.80 -5.30
CA GLN A 393 1.35 -19.07 -6.51
C GLN A 393 2.04 -17.73 -6.17
N CYS A 394 2.87 -17.73 -5.14
CA CYS A 394 3.59 -16.55 -4.67
C CYS A 394 5.00 -16.90 -4.21
N VAL A 395 5.81 -15.87 -4.01
CA VAL A 395 7.16 -16.02 -3.47
C VAL A 395 7.09 -16.42 -1.99
N VAL A 396 7.92 -17.38 -1.57
CA VAL A 396 8.06 -17.77 -0.18
C VAL A 396 9.49 -17.46 0.29
N TYR A 397 9.58 -16.73 1.39
CA TYR A 397 10.84 -16.47 2.09
C TYR A 397 10.93 -17.43 3.28
N ALA A 398 11.99 -18.22 3.37
CA ALA A 398 12.18 -19.21 4.42
C ALA A 398 13.65 -19.40 4.80
N SER A 399 13.89 -19.83 6.03
CA SER A 399 15.26 -20.17 6.49
C SER A 399 15.82 -21.36 5.72
N SER A 400 17.03 -21.22 5.21
CA SER A 400 17.80 -22.29 4.57
C SER A 400 18.86 -22.93 5.49
N TYR A 401 18.92 -22.55 6.76
CA TYR A 401 19.92 -23.03 7.70
C TYR A 401 19.44 -24.24 8.50
N PRO A 402 20.32 -25.23 8.76
CA PRO A 402 19.97 -26.46 9.49
C PRO A 402 19.78 -26.28 10.99
N TYR A 403 20.12 -25.12 11.55
CA TYR A 403 20.08 -24.84 12.99
C TYR A 403 18.95 -23.90 13.35
N GLY A 404 18.40 -24.05 14.55
CA GLY A 404 17.19 -23.38 15.02
C GLY A 404 17.16 -21.88 14.83
N LEU A 405 16.01 -21.37 14.45
CA LEU A 405 15.72 -19.96 14.38
C LEU A 405 15.50 -19.42 15.80
N SER A 406 16.31 -18.49 16.25
CA SER A 406 16.09 -17.72 17.47
C SER A 406 15.89 -16.25 17.12
N TYR A 407 15.35 -15.46 18.06
CA TYR A 407 15.11 -14.05 17.85
C TYR A 407 15.81 -13.22 18.89
N ARG A 408 16.38 -12.08 18.46
CA ARG A 408 16.93 -11.07 19.36
C ARG A 408 16.01 -9.85 19.37
N TYR A 409 15.63 -9.40 20.56
CA TYR A 409 14.92 -8.16 20.74
C TYR A 409 15.89 -6.96 20.70
N ASP A 410 15.68 -6.06 19.77
CA ASP A 410 16.37 -4.77 19.74
C ASP A 410 15.59 -3.77 20.62
N LYS A 411 16.16 -3.41 21.75
CA LYS A 411 15.53 -2.49 22.72
C LYS A 411 15.33 -1.08 22.16
N LYS A 412 16.22 -0.60 21.28
CA LYS A 412 16.14 0.74 20.68
C LYS A 412 15.05 0.81 19.61
N LYS A 413 14.97 -0.19 18.75
CA LYS A 413 13.98 -0.26 17.65
C LYS A 413 12.66 -0.92 18.06
N LYS A 414 12.58 -1.47 19.29
CA LYS A 414 11.41 -2.23 19.82
C LYS A 414 10.93 -3.36 18.91
N VAL A 415 11.84 -4.03 18.19
CA VAL A 415 11.54 -5.10 17.22
C VAL A 415 12.37 -6.35 17.47
N TYR A 416 11.87 -7.51 17.02
CA TYR A 416 12.59 -8.79 17.06
C TYR A 416 13.21 -9.09 15.71
N TYR A 417 14.51 -9.32 15.70
CA TYR A 417 15.25 -9.79 14.51
C TYR A 417 15.54 -11.29 14.61
N PRO A 418 15.40 -12.04 13.50
CA PRO A 418 15.80 -13.44 13.48
C PRO A 418 17.32 -13.58 13.69
N ARG A 419 17.69 -14.59 14.46
CA ARG A 419 19.07 -14.94 14.76
C ARG A 419 19.30 -16.42 14.39
N TYR A 420 20.35 -16.70 13.66
CA TYR A 420 20.70 -18.03 13.19
C TYR A 420 21.96 -18.56 13.91
N GLY A 421 21.93 -19.84 14.28
CA GLY A 421 23.11 -20.59 14.73
C GLY A 421 23.36 -20.63 16.23
N GLY A 422 23.66 -21.83 16.78
CA GLY A 422 24.27 -22.04 18.08
C GLY A 422 25.76 -21.80 18.02
N LYS A 423 26.28 -21.04 18.98
CA LYS A 423 27.61 -20.52 19.22
C LYS A 423 28.01 -19.26 18.44
N ARG A 424 27.96 -18.16 19.18
CA ARG A 424 28.72 -16.88 19.11
C ARG A 424 29.38 -16.49 17.78
N ASN A 425 28.68 -16.47 16.67
CA ASN A 425 29.15 -15.73 15.51
C ASN A 425 28.07 -14.70 15.15
N TYR A 426 28.39 -13.47 15.43
CA TYR A 426 27.60 -12.30 15.03
C TYR A 426 27.76 -12.12 13.53
N TYR A 427 26.73 -12.40 12.79
CA TYR A 427 26.65 -11.96 11.41
C TYR A 427 25.69 -10.76 11.34
N ASN A 428 26.21 -9.64 10.90
CA ASN A 428 25.42 -8.52 10.38
C ASN A 428 24.71 -9.05 9.14
N HIS A 429 23.38 -9.23 9.17
CA HIS A 429 22.67 -9.75 8.03
C HIS A 429 21.43 -8.95 7.70
N GLU A 430 21.57 -8.28 6.62
CA GLU A 430 20.52 -7.93 5.72
C GLU A 430 19.97 -9.21 5.09
N ASN A 431 18.76 -9.60 5.50
CA ASN A 431 17.92 -10.63 4.90
C ASN A 431 18.40 -12.12 4.95
N PRO A 432 18.28 -12.79 6.10
CA PRO A 432 18.70 -14.19 6.26
C PRO A 432 17.73 -15.23 5.65
N LEU A 433 16.66 -14.79 4.97
CA LEU A 433 15.67 -15.68 4.37
C LEU A 433 15.95 -15.89 2.89
N LYS A 434 16.01 -17.14 2.46
CA LYS A 434 16.13 -17.49 1.04
C LYS A 434 14.78 -17.38 0.34
N LYS A 435 14.80 -16.87 -0.90
CA LYS A 435 13.62 -16.69 -1.76
C LYS A 435 13.34 -17.98 -2.54
N TYR A 436 12.09 -18.46 -2.47
CA TYR A 436 11.59 -19.60 -3.25
C TYR A 436 10.47 -19.12 -4.17
N LYS A 437 10.65 -19.37 -5.47
CA LYS A 437 9.63 -19.07 -6.48
C LYS A 437 8.67 -20.24 -6.66
N PRO A 438 7.43 -20.01 -7.15
CA PRO A 438 6.45 -21.03 -7.50
C PRO A 438 6.96 -22.12 -8.42
#